data_8433ee9587ef01eab1fe3433e922c5c4
#
_entry.id   8433ee9587ef01eab1fe3433e922c5c4
#
_cell.length_a   1.000
_cell.length_b   1.000
_cell.length_c   1.000
_cell.angle_alpha   90.00
_cell.angle_beta   90.00
_cell.angle_gamma   90.00
#
_symmetry.space_group_name_H-M   'P 1'
#
loop_
_entity.id
_entity.type
_entity.pdbx_description
1 polymer ?
#
loop_
_entity_poly.entity_id
_entity_poly.type
_entity_poly.pdbx_seq_one_letter_code
_entity_poly.pdbx_strand_id
1 'polypeptide(L)' 'MLTPNQIVYYTSSLLVQEATFLRYDGPYCILRTSMGELKIRQSRVFTKDEAAEQGLLERVKAV' A
#
# COMPACT_ATOMS: atom_id res chain seq x y z
N MET A 1 -8.00 8.55 -6.39
CA MET A 1 -6.86 8.24 -7.25
C MET A 1 -5.55 8.54 -6.52
N LEU A 2 -4.59 7.64 -6.64
CA LEU A 2 -3.31 7.80 -5.95
C LEU A 2 -2.39 8.75 -6.70
N THR A 3 -1.57 9.49 -5.96
CA THR A 3 -0.59 10.41 -6.55
C THR A 3 0.81 9.92 -6.22
N PRO A 4 1.81 10.23 -7.08
CA PRO A 4 3.20 9.85 -6.80
C PRO A 4 3.66 10.36 -5.44
N ASN A 5 4.40 9.53 -4.73
CA ASN A 5 4.96 9.80 -3.41
C ASN A 5 3.94 9.81 -2.28
N GLN A 6 2.68 9.43 -2.57
CA GLN A 6 1.66 9.30 -1.53
C GLN A 6 1.93 8.05 -0.69
N ILE A 7 1.73 8.18 0.63
CA ILE A 7 1.82 7.04 1.53
C ILE A 7 0.58 6.17 1.35
N VAL A 8 0.80 4.88 1.15
CA VAL A 8 -0.28 3.91 1.00
C VAL A 8 0.00 2.70 1.87
N TYR A 9 -1.01 1.84 1.99
CA TYR A 9 -0.90 0.59 2.74
C TYR A 9 -1.28 -0.56 1.83
N TYR A 10 -0.59 -1.67 1.95
CA TYR A 10 -0.91 -2.84 1.14
C TYR A 10 -0.94 -4.08 2.02
N THR A 11 -1.74 -5.06 1.59
CA THR A 11 -1.87 -6.32 2.30
C THR A 11 -0.98 -7.37 1.67
N SER A 12 -0.26 -8.10 2.51
CA SER A 12 0.60 -9.20 2.08
C SER A 12 0.43 -10.34 3.07
N SER A 13 -0.16 -11.43 2.61
CA SER A 13 -0.56 -12.53 3.49
C SER A 13 -1.48 -11.99 4.59
N LEU A 14 -1.07 -12.12 5.85
CA LEU A 14 -1.84 -11.62 6.99
C LEU A 14 -1.35 -10.27 7.48
N LEU A 15 -0.38 -9.67 6.78
CA LEU A 15 0.24 -8.43 7.22
C LEU A 15 -0.25 -7.25 6.39
N VAL A 16 -0.29 -6.08 7.04
CA VAL A 16 -0.54 -4.81 6.38
C VAL A 16 0.73 -3.99 6.54
N GLN A 17 1.23 -3.46 5.43
CA GLN A 17 2.49 -2.71 5.45
C GLN A 17 2.33 -1.36 4.77
N GLU A 18 3.09 -0.40 5.26
CA GLU A 18 3.14 0.94 4.69
C GLU A 18 4.15 0.98 3.55
N ALA A 19 3.84 1.75 2.52
CA ALA A 19 4.73 1.93 1.38
C ALA A 19 4.47 3.28 0.74
N THR A 20 5.30 3.64 -0.24
CA THR A 20 5.13 4.87 -1.00
C THR A 20 4.68 4.51 -2.41
N PHE A 21 3.57 5.10 -2.84
CA PHE A 21 3.06 4.87 -4.18
C PHE A 21 3.96 5.59 -5.20
N LEU A 22 4.37 4.89 -6.25
CA LEU A 22 5.20 5.47 -7.31
C LEU A 22 4.39 5.72 -8.57
N ARG A 23 3.69 4.72 -9.08
CA ARG A 23 2.92 4.84 -10.32
C ARG A 23 2.02 3.64 -10.51
N TYR A 24 1.06 3.78 -11.42
CA TYR A 24 0.24 2.65 -11.85
C TYR A 24 0.93 1.90 -12.99
N ASP A 25 0.67 0.61 -13.08
CA ASP A 25 1.14 -0.24 -14.16
C ASP A 25 0.01 -1.21 -14.50
N GLY A 26 -0.91 -0.79 -15.39
CA GLY A 26 -2.09 -1.57 -15.70
C GLY A 26 -2.94 -1.79 -14.45
N PRO A 27 -3.31 -3.04 -14.14
CA PRO A 27 -4.10 -3.33 -12.93
C PRO A 27 -3.26 -3.33 -11.65
N TYR A 28 -1.99 -2.96 -11.74
CA TYR A 28 -1.07 -3.00 -10.61
C TYR A 28 -0.63 -1.61 -10.19
N CYS A 29 -0.19 -1.51 -8.94
CA CYS A 29 0.51 -0.33 -8.43
C CYS A 29 1.96 -0.70 -8.19
N ILE A 30 2.86 0.22 -8.51
CA ILE A 30 4.28 0.06 -8.19
C ILE A 30 4.53 0.87 -6.93
N LEU A 31 4.99 0.20 -5.89
CA LEU A 31 5.21 0.79 -4.57
C LEU A 31 6.69 0.71 -4.22
N ARG A 32 7.17 1.73 -3.49
CA ARG A 32 8.51 1.70 -2.92
C ARG A 32 8.44 1.23 -1.48
N THR A 33 9.22 0.22 -1.16
CA THR A 33 9.33 -0.32 0.19
C THR A 33 10.80 -0.30 0.61
N SER A 34 11.06 -0.67 1.86
CA SER A 34 12.43 -0.80 2.34
C SER A 34 13.22 -1.86 1.59
N MET A 35 12.52 -2.77 0.92
CA MET A 35 13.13 -3.86 0.14
C MET A 35 13.23 -3.52 -1.34
N GLY A 36 12.87 -2.29 -1.75
CA GLY A 36 12.89 -1.89 -3.15
C GLY A 36 11.48 -1.74 -3.70
N GLU A 37 11.36 -1.76 -5.03
CA GLU A 37 10.05 -1.60 -5.68
C GLU A 37 9.29 -2.90 -5.65
N LEU A 38 7.97 -2.78 -5.45
CA LEU A 38 7.08 -3.92 -5.34
C LEU A 38 5.85 -3.68 -6.21
N LYS A 39 5.43 -4.69 -6.96
CA LYS A 39 4.27 -4.62 -7.84
C LYS A 39 3.11 -5.34 -7.16
N ILE A 40 2.04 -4.60 -6.85
CA ILE A 40 0.88 -5.10 -6.11
C ILE A 40 -0.39 -4.74 -6.87
N ARG A 41 -1.37 -5.64 -6.89
CA ARG A 41 -2.68 -5.34 -7.50
C ARG A 41 -3.33 -4.15 -6.81
N GLN A 42 -4.00 -3.31 -7.60
CA GLN A 42 -4.68 -2.14 -7.07
C GLN A 42 -5.69 -2.50 -5.99
N SER A 43 -6.35 -3.64 -6.12
CA SER A 43 -7.36 -4.08 -5.14
C SER A 43 -6.77 -4.37 -3.76
N ARG A 44 -5.45 -4.47 -3.66
CA ARG A 44 -4.76 -4.75 -2.39
C ARG A 44 -4.02 -3.54 -1.85
N VAL A 45 -4.19 -2.38 -2.48
CA VAL A 45 -3.54 -1.14 -2.08
C VAL A 45 -4.61 -0.17 -1.58
N PHE A 46 -4.36 0.44 -0.43
CA PHE A 46 -5.33 1.30 0.24
C PHE A 46 -4.69 2.64 0.58
N THR A 47 -5.48 3.71 0.47
CA THR A 47 -5.07 5.00 1.01
C THR A 47 -5.13 4.91 2.54
N LYS A 48 -4.55 5.92 3.21
CA LYS A 48 -4.62 5.98 4.65
C LYS A 48 -6.07 6.02 5.14
N ASP A 49 -6.92 6.79 4.47
CA ASP A 49 -8.32 6.89 4.86
C ASP A 49 -9.04 5.56 4.66
N GLU A 50 -8.82 4.90 3.54
CA GLU A 50 -9.42 3.59 3.27
C GLU A 50 -8.95 2.55 4.29
N ALA A 51 -7.66 2.57 4.61
CA ALA A 51 -7.10 1.64 5.58
C ALA A 51 -7.70 1.88 6.96
N ALA A 52 -7.91 3.15 7.33
CA ALA A 52 -8.53 3.48 8.60
C ALA A 52 -9.97 2.97 8.67
N GLU A 53 -10.73 3.16 7.58
CA GLU A 53 -12.12 2.70 7.53
C GLU A 53 -12.24 1.20 7.68
N GLN A 54 -11.28 0.46 7.15
CA GLN A 54 -11.32 -1.00 7.17
C GLN A 54 -10.59 -1.59 8.38
N GLY A 55 -10.11 -0.75 9.29
CA GLY A 55 -9.39 -1.20 10.47
C GLY A 55 -8.01 -1.76 10.18
N LEU A 56 -7.48 -1.50 8.99
CA LEU A 56 -6.19 -2.06 8.59
C LEU A 56 -5.03 -1.39 9.31
N LEU A 57 -5.20 -0.13 9.74
CA LEU A 57 -4.11 0.57 10.42
C LEU A 57 -3.70 -0.11 11.73
N GLU A 58 -4.65 -0.77 12.39
CA GLU A 58 -4.36 -1.52 13.61
C GLU A 58 -3.50 -2.75 13.33
N ARG A 59 -3.50 -3.20 12.06
CA ARG A 59 -2.77 -4.39 11.63
C ARG A 59 -1.43 -4.05 11.01
N VAL A 60 -1.11 -2.78 10.86
CA VAL A 60 0.19 -2.36 10.35
C VAL A 60 1.23 -2.75 11.36
N LYS A 61 2.21 -3.50 10.91
CA LYS A 61 3.26 -3.97 11.79
C LYS A 61 4.18 -2.80 12.14
N ALA A 62 4.21 -2.45 13.41
CA ALA A 62 5.17 -1.46 13.90
C ALA A 62 6.56 -2.07 13.86
N VAL A 63 7.47 -1.34 13.31
CA VAL A 63 8.86 -1.78 13.21
C VAL A 63 9.68 -1.09 14.28
#